data_4389fa0b25421dd344dcb1b23e0940b7
#
_entry.id   4389fa0b25421dd344dcb1b23e0940b7
#
_cell.length_a   1.000
_cell.length_b   1.000
_cell.length_c   1.000
_cell.angle_alpha   90.00
_cell.angle_beta   90.00
_cell.angle_gamma   90.00
#
_symmetry.space_group_name_H-M   'P 1'
#
loop_
_entity.id
_entity.type
_entity.pdbx_description
1 polymer ?
#
loop_
_entity_poly.entity_id
_entity_poly.type
_entity_poly.pdbx_seq_one_letter_code
_entity_poly.pdbx_strand_id
1 'polypeptide(L)'
;LENNILNKISSSQPKKILSLDGGGIRGALTLGYLKKIEAILREKENNPEYLLSDYFDLIGGTSTGSIIATLLALGKSVDEIKNMYMHLGSKIFSGKRIWWNPFETYNYLKAEFDEKNLVTNLKTHLGDITLGSKDLKTGLCIVAKRADSNSPWFFINHPKGKFYKLNKDIPLWQLLRASSAAPSYFIPQTINIGNGEVGAFVDGGVSMANNPALSLFMIATLKSFPFNWIKEENKLTLISVGTGYTEYSKQTRQINKSWLLSWAKNVPEMLMQDANWQNQAILQWLSKSPTAAHIDLEMENLKDEFLFEKPLLNYLRFNISLSESSLNKLEIGKKILKRDSISLAKMTNAKNRFLLYQIGEKAAEMQILHEYF
;
A
#
# COMPACT_ATOMS: atom_id res chain seq x y z
N LEU A 1 -25.98 -12.52 -5.92
CA LEU A 1 -24.53 -12.59 -5.63
C LEU A 1 -23.85 -11.22 -5.58
N GLU A 2 -24.30 -10.20 -6.32
CA GLU A 2 -24.00 -8.77 -6.02
C GLU A 2 -24.43 -8.39 -4.59
N ASN A 3 -25.36 -9.14 -4.01
CA ASN A 3 -25.84 -8.94 -2.65
C ASN A 3 -24.80 -9.22 -1.55
N ASN A 4 -23.79 -10.08 -1.77
CA ASN A 4 -22.93 -10.52 -0.66
C ASN A 4 -21.93 -9.42 -0.22
N ILE A 5 -21.26 -8.76 -1.17
CA ILE A 5 -20.37 -7.62 -0.85
C ILE A 5 -21.20 -6.46 -0.33
N LEU A 6 -22.33 -6.12 -0.99
CA LEU A 6 -23.21 -5.04 -0.55
C LEU A 6 -23.73 -5.30 0.88
N ASN A 7 -24.14 -6.51 1.21
CA ASN A 7 -24.59 -6.86 2.55
C ASN A 7 -23.49 -6.65 3.59
N LYS A 8 -22.27 -7.04 3.29
CA LYS A 8 -21.12 -6.86 4.16
C LYS A 8 -20.82 -5.38 4.40
N ILE A 9 -20.61 -4.59 3.32
CA ILE A 9 -20.21 -3.19 3.42
C ILE A 9 -21.34 -2.25 3.88
N SER A 10 -22.61 -2.65 3.73
CA SER A 10 -23.79 -1.88 4.13
C SER A 10 -24.38 -2.33 5.48
N SER A 11 -23.83 -3.34 6.14
CA SER A 11 -24.30 -3.78 7.45
C SER A 11 -24.11 -2.68 8.50
N SER A 12 -24.91 -2.69 9.56
CA SER A 12 -24.80 -1.76 10.69
C SER A 12 -23.68 -2.09 11.69
N GLN A 13 -22.97 -3.18 11.46
CA GLN A 13 -21.84 -3.61 12.29
C GLN A 13 -20.68 -2.60 12.21
N PRO A 14 -19.81 -2.53 13.24
CA PRO A 14 -18.58 -1.76 13.17
C PRO A 14 -17.76 -2.12 11.93
N LYS A 15 -17.20 -1.12 11.26
CA LYS A 15 -16.49 -1.26 9.99
C LYS A 15 -14.99 -1.26 10.18
N LYS A 16 -14.32 -2.07 9.36
CA LYS A 16 -12.89 -2.28 9.44
C LYS A 16 -12.23 -2.05 8.07
N ILE A 17 -11.24 -1.17 8.04
CA ILE A 17 -10.47 -0.81 6.84
C ILE A 17 -9.05 -1.31 6.99
N LEU A 18 -8.51 -1.94 5.94
CA LEU A 18 -7.09 -2.25 5.81
C LEU A 18 -6.47 -1.37 4.72
N SER A 19 -5.43 -0.64 5.08
CA SER A 19 -4.67 0.24 4.20
C SER A 19 -3.25 -0.27 4.02
N LEU A 20 -2.82 -0.47 2.77
CA LEU A 20 -1.51 -1.03 2.44
C LEU A 20 -0.69 -0.05 1.60
N ASP A 21 0.50 0.31 2.11
CA ASP A 21 1.39 1.27 1.47
C ASP A 21 2.03 0.73 0.19
N GLY A 22 2.38 1.65 -0.71
CA GLY A 22 3.29 1.39 -1.81
C GLY A 22 4.74 1.21 -1.35
N GLY A 23 5.54 0.46 -2.13
CA GLY A 23 6.95 0.25 -1.75
C GLY A 23 7.72 -0.77 -2.58
N GLY A 24 7.22 -1.22 -3.71
CA GLY A 24 7.90 -2.20 -4.57
C GLY A 24 8.20 -3.51 -3.82
N ILE A 25 9.43 -4.02 -3.90
CA ILE A 25 9.81 -5.29 -3.23
C ILE A 25 9.65 -5.24 -1.71
N ARG A 26 9.59 -4.04 -1.10
CA ARG A 26 9.39 -3.89 0.34
C ARG A 26 8.00 -4.32 0.81
N GLY A 27 7.04 -4.57 -0.07
CA GLY A 27 5.78 -5.24 0.25
C GLY A 27 5.96 -6.62 0.90
N ALA A 28 7.13 -7.25 0.78
CA ALA A 28 7.48 -8.44 1.53
C ALA A 28 7.44 -8.21 3.06
N LEU A 29 7.85 -7.02 3.52
CA LEU A 29 7.77 -6.62 4.93
C LEU A 29 6.30 -6.49 5.38
N THR A 30 5.45 -5.90 4.55
CA THR A 30 4.00 -5.81 4.79
C THR A 30 3.38 -7.18 5.01
N LEU A 31 3.78 -8.19 4.22
CA LEU A 31 3.29 -9.57 4.38
C LEU A 31 3.69 -10.20 5.74
N GLY A 32 4.85 -9.83 6.30
CA GLY A 32 5.23 -10.24 7.64
C GLY A 32 4.28 -9.73 8.72
N TYR A 33 3.87 -8.46 8.64
CA TYR A 33 2.85 -7.90 9.53
C TYR A 33 1.48 -8.57 9.34
N LEU A 34 1.05 -8.72 8.09
CA LEU A 34 -0.24 -9.33 7.77
C LEU A 34 -0.34 -10.78 8.25
N LYS A 35 0.78 -11.53 8.23
CA LYS A 35 0.85 -12.90 8.76
C LYS A 35 0.49 -12.94 10.24
N LYS A 36 1.02 -12.01 11.04
CA LYS A 36 0.71 -11.92 12.47
C LYS A 36 -0.75 -11.54 12.69
N ILE A 37 -1.29 -10.59 11.91
CA ILE A 37 -2.71 -10.19 11.99
C ILE A 37 -3.62 -11.38 11.68
N GLU A 38 -3.37 -12.09 10.56
CA GLU A 38 -4.17 -13.25 10.16
C GLU A 38 -4.13 -14.37 11.23
N ALA A 39 -2.97 -14.60 11.84
CA ALA A 39 -2.82 -15.60 12.92
C ALA A 39 -3.66 -15.25 14.16
N ILE A 40 -3.61 -13.98 14.62
CA ILE A 40 -4.42 -13.51 15.76
C ILE A 40 -5.92 -13.65 15.47
N LEU A 41 -6.34 -13.28 14.26
CA LEU A 41 -7.76 -13.37 13.89
C LEU A 41 -8.24 -14.84 13.81
N ARG A 42 -7.43 -15.75 13.27
CA ARG A 42 -7.72 -17.19 13.28
C ARG A 42 -7.88 -17.77 14.68
N GLU A 43 -7.01 -17.34 15.59
CA GLU A 43 -7.08 -17.72 17.00
C GLU A 43 -8.37 -17.21 17.65
N LYS A 44 -8.70 -15.92 17.47
CA LYS A 44 -9.89 -15.27 18.06
C LYS A 44 -11.20 -15.87 17.55
N GLU A 45 -11.28 -16.17 16.27
CA GLU A 45 -12.45 -16.75 15.63
C GLU A 45 -12.50 -18.28 15.78
N ASN A 46 -11.47 -18.89 16.42
CA ASN A 46 -11.30 -20.34 16.52
C ASN A 46 -11.50 -21.05 15.16
N ASN A 47 -11.01 -20.42 14.11
CA ASN A 47 -11.15 -20.88 12.73
C ASN A 47 -9.81 -20.77 11.97
N PRO A 48 -9.12 -21.89 11.69
CA PRO A 48 -7.84 -21.87 10.98
C PRO A 48 -7.94 -21.40 9.52
N GLU A 49 -9.14 -21.44 8.93
CA GLU A 49 -9.40 -21.00 7.56
C GLU A 49 -9.89 -19.54 7.49
N TYR A 50 -9.95 -18.83 8.63
CA TYR A 50 -10.37 -17.43 8.66
C TYR A 50 -9.38 -16.55 7.89
N LEU A 51 -9.90 -15.69 7.02
CA LEU A 51 -9.12 -14.88 6.11
C LEU A 51 -9.24 -13.37 6.43
N LEU A 52 -8.27 -12.57 6.01
CA LEU A 52 -8.34 -11.12 6.17
C LEU A 52 -9.52 -10.51 5.42
N SER A 53 -9.96 -11.13 4.30
CA SER A 53 -11.19 -10.72 3.60
C SER A 53 -12.48 -10.96 4.41
N ASP A 54 -12.46 -11.83 5.40
CA ASP A 54 -13.63 -12.06 6.27
C ASP A 54 -13.71 -10.97 7.34
N TYR A 55 -12.57 -10.52 7.84
CA TYR A 55 -12.48 -9.49 8.88
C TYR A 55 -12.67 -8.07 8.35
N PHE A 56 -12.00 -7.70 7.25
CA PHE A 56 -12.03 -6.33 6.72
C PHE A 56 -13.19 -6.09 5.76
N ASP A 57 -13.89 -4.96 5.92
CA ASP A 57 -14.99 -4.52 5.05
C ASP A 57 -14.49 -3.77 3.80
N LEU A 58 -13.32 -3.13 3.90
CA LEU A 58 -12.65 -2.44 2.80
C LEU A 58 -11.14 -2.69 2.91
N ILE A 59 -10.54 -3.19 1.84
CA ILE A 59 -9.09 -3.32 1.72
C ILE A 59 -8.63 -2.42 0.57
N GLY A 60 -7.66 -1.56 0.83
CA GLY A 60 -7.13 -0.70 -0.21
C GLY A 60 -5.61 -0.61 -0.17
N GLY A 61 -5.02 -0.30 -1.32
CA GLY A 61 -3.57 -0.22 -1.42
C GLY A 61 -3.09 0.59 -2.61
N THR A 62 -1.82 0.95 -2.55
CA THR A 62 -1.08 1.66 -3.59
C THR A 62 0.06 0.80 -4.09
N SER A 63 0.30 0.74 -5.41
CA SER A 63 1.43 0.01 -5.98
C SER A 63 1.47 -1.45 -5.51
N THR A 64 2.56 -1.92 -4.92
CA THR A 64 2.66 -3.26 -4.32
C THR A 64 1.57 -3.53 -3.28
N GLY A 65 1.17 -2.51 -2.51
CA GLY A 65 0.05 -2.61 -1.57
C GLY A 65 -1.27 -2.91 -2.26
N SER A 66 -1.49 -2.38 -3.48
CA SER A 66 -2.70 -2.68 -4.26
C SER A 66 -2.74 -4.12 -4.76
N ILE A 67 -1.58 -4.70 -5.09
CA ILE A 67 -1.46 -6.12 -5.48
C ILE A 67 -1.84 -7.01 -4.29
N ILE A 68 -1.25 -6.74 -3.13
CA ILE A 68 -1.57 -7.49 -1.89
C ILE A 68 -3.05 -7.31 -1.53
N ALA A 69 -3.57 -6.07 -1.55
CA ALA A 69 -4.97 -5.76 -1.26
C ALA A 69 -5.94 -6.53 -2.17
N THR A 70 -5.65 -6.60 -3.46
CA THR A 70 -6.47 -7.32 -4.44
C THR A 70 -6.49 -8.83 -4.16
N LEU A 71 -5.33 -9.42 -3.90
CA LEU A 71 -5.24 -10.86 -3.60
C LEU A 71 -5.95 -11.20 -2.28
N LEU A 72 -5.82 -10.36 -1.25
CA LEU A 72 -6.59 -10.50 -0.01
C LEU A 72 -8.10 -10.40 -0.28
N ALA A 73 -8.54 -9.40 -1.06
CA ALA A 73 -9.93 -9.20 -1.39
C ALA A 73 -10.52 -10.37 -2.23
N LEU A 74 -9.68 -11.11 -2.95
CA LEU A 74 -10.04 -12.36 -3.64
C LEU A 74 -10.09 -13.58 -2.69
N GLY A 75 -9.85 -13.40 -1.40
CA GLY A 75 -9.89 -14.49 -0.42
C GLY A 75 -8.63 -15.35 -0.42
N LYS A 76 -7.46 -14.79 -0.77
CA LYS A 76 -6.18 -15.48 -0.60
C LYS A 76 -5.65 -15.29 0.82
N SER A 77 -5.12 -16.38 1.39
CA SER A 77 -4.40 -16.33 2.66
C SER A 77 -3.08 -15.57 2.51
N VAL A 78 -2.55 -15.03 3.61
CA VAL A 78 -1.26 -14.34 3.60
C VAL A 78 -0.12 -15.27 3.16
N ASP A 79 -0.18 -16.56 3.48
CA ASP A 79 0.83 -17.54 3.05
C ASP A 79 0.79 -17.78 1.53
N GLU A 80 -0.40 -17.89 0.91
CA GLU A 80 -0.52 -17.98 -0.54
C GLU A 80 0.08 -16.74 -1.22
N ILE A 81 -0.26 -15.54 -0.71
CA ILE A 81 0.25 -14.27 -1.25
C ILE A 81 1.77 -14.17 -1.08
N LYS A 82 2.29 -14.55 0.08
CA LYS A 82 3.74 -14.62 0.34
C LYS A 82 4.45 -15.48 -0.69
N ASN A 83 3.95 -16.71 -0.90
CA ASN A 83 4.57 -17.64 -1.85
C ASN A 83 4.58 -17.06 -3.27
N MET A 84 3.45 -16.49 -3.72
CA MET A 84 3.37 -15.78 -4.99
C MET A 84 4.39 -14.64 -5.05
N TYR A 85 4.41 -13.78 -4.02
CA TYR A 85 5.27 -12.60 -3.96
C TYR A 85 6.76 -12.92 -3.97
N MET A 86 7.18 -13.98 -3.26
CA MET A 86 8.58 -14.43 -3.24
C MET A 86 9.06 -14.92 -4.61
N HIS A 87 8.18 -15.53 -5.40
CA HIS A 87 8.48 -15.94 -6.79
C HIS A 87 8.46 -14.74 -7.75
N LEU A 88 7.43 -13.88 -7.65
CA LEU A 88 7.21 -12.75 -8.54
C LEU A 88 8.30 -11.67 -8.41
N GLY A 89 8.69 -11.34 -7.18
CA GLY A 89 9.64 -10.26 -6.92
C GLY A 89 10.98 -10.43 -7.64
N SER A 90 11.45 -11.67 -7.81
CA SER A 90 12.68 -11.95 -8.56
C SER A 90 12.51 -11.73 -10.07
N LYS A 91 11.34 -12.03 -10.64
CA LYS A 91 11.08 -11.92 -12.09
C LYS A 91 10.78 -10.49 -12.52
N ILE A 92 10.02 -9.75 -11.72
CA ILE A 92 9.61 -8.36 -12.04
C ILE A 92 10.81 -7.42 -12.08
N PHE A 93 11.70 -7.53 -11.09
CA PHE A 93 12.87 -6.65 -10.96
C PHE A 93 14.18 -7.23 -11.54
N SER A 94 14.14 -8.38 -12.25
CA SER A 94 15.32 -8.97 -12.91
C SER A 94 15.50 -8.52 -14.36
N GLY A 95 14.46 -8.06 -15.01
CA GLY A 95 14.46 -7.68 -16.42
C GLY A 95 14.89 -6.24 -16.67
N LYS A 96 16.12 -5.85 -16.28
CA LYS A 96 16.65 -4.55 -16.71
C LYS A 96 16.78 -4.53 -18.23
N ARG A 97 16.26 -3.47 -18.87
CA ARG A 97 16.46 -3.27 -20.30
C ARG A 97 17.95 -3.18 -20.62
N ILE A 98 18.41 -3.95 -21.62
CA ILE A 98 19.84 -4.03 -21.96
C ILE A 98 20.20 -2.86 -22.87
N TRP A 99 21.23 -2.12 -22.52
CA TRP A 99 21.69 -0.86 -23.13
C TRP A 99 22.25 -0.97 -24.56
N TRP A 100 22.44 -2.16 -25.09
CA TRP A 100 23.23 -2.41 -26.30
C TRP A 100 22.44 -2.30 -27.62
N ASN A 101 21.12 -2.06 -27.58
CA ASN A 101 20.30 -1.91 -28.79
C ASN A 101 20.02 -0.43 -29.07
N PRO A 102 20.63 0.18 -30.12
CA PRO A 102 20.42 1.60 -30.43
C PRO A 102 18.96 1.92 -30.81
N PHE A 103 18.14 0.97 -31.22
CA PHE A 103 16.71 1.14 -31.51
C PHE A 103 15.85 1.14 -30.22
N GLU A 104 16.39 0.66 -29.09
CA GLU A 104 15.70 0.67 -27.80
C GLU A 104 16.17 1.81 -26.87
N THR A 105 17.18 2.58 -27.25
CA THR A 105 17.74 3.67 -26.42
C THR A 105 16.67 4.68 -26.04
N TYR A 106 15.72 4.97 -26.92
CA TYR A 106 14.59 5.85 -26.63
C TYR A 106 13.66 5.31 -25.54
N ASN A 107 13.41 3.99 -25.53
CA ASN A 107 12.59 3.32 -24.51
C ASN A 107 13.32 3.19 -23.17
N TYR A 108 14.65 3.03 -23.20
CA TYR A 108 15.48 3.03 -21.99
C TYR A 108 15.48 4.39 -21.29
N LEU A 109 15.48 5.48 -22.03
CA LEU A 109 15.32 6.83 -21.47
C LEU A 109 13.94 7.06 -20.85
N LYS A 110 12.94 6.20 -21.18
CA LYS A 110 11.59 6.29 -20.61
C LYS A 110 11.37 5.43 -19.38
N ALA A 111 11.98 4.23 -19.26
CA ALA A 111 11.73 3.31 -18.15
C ALA A 111 12.89 2.31 -17.94
N GLU A 112 13.20 2.01 -16.66
CA GLU A 112 14.31 1.11 -16.29
C GLU A 112 13.96 -0.37 -16.51
N PHE A 113 12.68 -0.78 -16.34
CA PHE A 113 12.24 -2.16 -16.45
C PHE A 113 11.25 -2.37 -17.61
N ASP A 114 11.24 -3.60 -18.16
CA ASP A 114 10.22 -4.04 -19.12
C ASP A 114 8.95 -4.44 -18.34
N GLU A 115 7.82 -3.80 -18.67
CA GLU A 115 6.54 -4.11 -18.04
C GLU A 115 6.01 -5.51 -18.36
N LYS A 116 6.50 -6.17 -19.42
CA LYS A 116 6.03 -7.51 -19.84
C LYS A 116 6.06 -8.52 -18.71
N ASN A 117 7.13 -8.52 -17.90
CA ASN A 117 7.25 -9.44 -16.77
C ASN A 117 6.15 -9.20 -15.73
N LEU A 118 5.91 -7.94 -15.36
CA LEU A 118 4.85 -7.59 -14.43
C LEU A 118 3.46 -7.97 -14.98
N VAL A 119 3.17 -7.57 -16.22
CA VAL A 119 1.87 -7.85 -16.89
C VAL A 119 1.64 -9.36 -17.01
N THR A 120 2.62 -10.12 -17.49
CA THR A 120 2.50 -11.58 -17.63
C THR A 120 2.20 -12.24 -16.29
N ASN A 121 2.91 -11.85 -15.25
CA ASN A 121 2.68 -12.43 -13.93
C ASN A 121 1.31 -12.04 -13.35
N LEU A 122 0.89 -10.77 -13.48
CA LEU A 122 -0.45 -10.35 -13.05
C LEU A 122 -1.55 -11.13 -13.80
N LYS A 123 -1.42 -11.29 -15.13
CA LYS A 123 -2.36 -12.08 -15.93
C LYS A 123 -2.38 -13.56 -15.55
N THR A 124 -1.22 -14.15 -15.25
CA THR A 124 -1.13 -15.56 -14.84
C THR A 124 -1.93 -15.83 -13.57
N HIS A 125 -1.91 -14.88 -12.61
CA HIS A 125 -2.57 -15.08 -11.31
C HIS A 125 -4.00 -14.56 -11.23
N LEU A 126 -4.35 -13.58 -12.05
CA LEU A 126 -5.66 -12.92 -12.00
C LEU A 126 -6.54 -13.25 -13.20
N GLY A 127 -5.97 -13.77 -14.30
CA GLY A 127 -6.73 -14.04 -15.51
C GLY A 127 -7.51 -12.81 -15.98
N ASP A 128 -8.78 -13.03 -16.28
CA ASP A 128 -9.72 -12.00 -16.73
C ASP A 128 -10.64 -11.48 -15.61
N ILE A 129 -10.27 -11.70 -14.34
CA ILE A 129 -11.02 -11.17 -13.20
C ILE A 129 -11.05 -9.65 -13.27
N THR A 130 -12.25 -9.07 -13.23
CA THR A 130 -12.49 -7.62 -13.35
C THR A 130 -12.77 -6.98 -11.98
N LEU A 131 -12.78 -5.63 -11.94
CA LEU A 131 -13.13 -4.89 -10.73
C LEU A 131 -14.54 -5.19 -10.21
N GLY A 132 -15.45 -5.55 -11.08
CA GLY A 132 -16.83 -5.94 -10.75
C GLY A 132 -17.04 -7.43 -10.51
N SER A 133 -15.97 -8.23 -10.48
CA SER A 133 -16.08 -9.68 -10.33
C SER A 133 -16.70 -10.08 -9.00
N LYS A 134 -17.51 -11.15 -9.04
CA LYS A 134 -18.11 -11.80 -7.88
C LYS A 134 -17.10 -12.58 -7.01
N ASP A 135 -15.90 -12.78 -7.51
CA ASP A 135 -14.82 -13.48 -6.79
C ASP A 135 -14.24 -12.60 -5.67
N LEU A 136 -14.42 -11.28 -5.76
CA LEU A 136 -14.07 -10.37 -4.68
C LEU A 136 -14.98 -10.61 -3.46
N LYS A 137 -14.38 -10.80 -2.29
CA LYS A 137 -15.07 -11.15 -1.03
C LYS A 137 -15.39 -9.93 -0.18
N THR A 138 -14.73 -8.80 -0.44
CA THR A 138 -14.86 -7.57 0.35
C THR A 138 -14.69 -6.33 -0.54
N GLY A 139 -14.91 -5.14 0.04
CA GLY A 139 -14.62 -3.88 -0.62
C GLY A 139 -13.15 -3.79 -1.02
N LEU A 140 -12.87 -3.35 -2.24
CA LEU A 140 -11.52 -3.17 -2.77
C LEU A 140 -11.35 -1.73 -3.28
N CYS A 141 -10.21 -1.10 -2.93
CA CYS A 141 -9.78 0.17 -3.48
C CYS A 141 -8.36 0.07 -4.02
N ILE A 142 -8.18 0.25 -5.33
CA ILE A 142 -6.86 0.33 -5.98
C ILE A 142 -6.57 1.81 -6.25
N VAL A 143 -5.44 2.30 -5.72
CA VAL A 143 -5.04 3.71 -5.86
C VAL A 143 -4.05 3.88 -6.99
N ALA A 144 -4.38 4.76 -7.94
CA ALA A 144 -3.49 5.18 -9.01
C ALA A 144 -3.45 6.72 -9.10
N LYS A 145 -2.54 7.25 -9.89
CA LYS A 145 -2.47 8.67 -10.23
C LYS A 145 -2.79 8.85 -11.71
N ARG A 146 -3.82 9.61 -12.03
CA ARG A 146 -4.10 10.01 -13.40
C ARG A 146 -3.18 11.17 -13.79
N ALA A 147 -2.22 10.90 -14.64
CA ALA A 147 -1.15 11.85 -14.97
C ALA A 147 -1.62 13.00 -15.88
N ASP A 148 -2.54 12.71 -16.81
CA ASP A 148 -3.09 13.68 -17.75
C ASP A 148 -4.00 14.74 -17.10
N SER A 149 -4.61 14.44 -15.94
CA SER A 149 -5.40 15.40 -15.16
C SER A 149 -4.76 15.76 -13.82
N ASN A 150 -3.60 15.21 -13.51
CA ASN A 150 -2.86 15.40 -12.26
C ASN A 150 -3.68 15.08 -11.00
N SER A 151 -4.61 14.14 -11.05
CA SER A 151 -5.49 13.79 -9.94
C SER A 151 -5.23 12.36 -9.41
N PRO A 152 -5.33 12.12 -8.09
CA PRO A 152 -5.42 10.75 -7.58
C PRO A 152 -6.69 10.11 -8.13
N TRP A 153 -6.64 8.80 -8.37
CA TRP A 153 -7.75 8.04 -8.91
C TRP A 153 -7.95 6.75 -8.11
N PHE A 154 -9.19 6.57 -7.63
CA PHE A 154 -9.56 5.45 -6.78
C PHE A 154 -10.48 4.51 -7.55
N PHE A 155 -9.98 3.33 -7.93
CA PHE A 155 -10.78 2.27 -8.51
C PHE A 155 -11.43 1.46 -7.39
N ILE A 156 -12.75 1.57 -7.25
CA ILE A 156 -13.52 1.01 -6.14
C ILE A 156 -14.56 0.04 -6.68
N ASN A 157 -14.66 -1.16 -6.10
CA ASN A 157 -15.61 -2.19 -6.52
C ASN A 157 -17.03 -2.02 -5.93
N HIS A 158 -17.35 -0.87 -5.34
CA HIS A 158 -18.67 -0.62 -4.77
C HIS A 158 -19.71 -0.35 -5.89
N PRO A 159 -20.81 -1.16 -6.01
CA PRO A 159 -21.76 -1.04 -7.12
C PRO A 159 -22.47 0.32 -7.25
N LYS A 160 -22.60 1.07 -6.15
CA LYS A 160 -23.17 2.43 -6.15
C LYS A 160 -22.09 3.52 -6.35
N GLY A 161 -20.83 3.14 -6.62
CA GLY A 161 -19.75 4.09 -6.87
C GLY A 161 -20.00 4.91 -8.14
N LYS A 162 -19.66 6.21 -8.11
CA LYS A 162 -19.88 7.15 -9.22
C LYS A 162 -19.36 6.62 -10.57
N PHE A 163 -18.19 5.99 -10.56
CA PHE A 163 -17.55 5.47 -11.78
C PHE A 163 -17.63 3.95 -11.92
N TYR A 164 -18.35 3.26 -11.02
CA TYR A 164 -18.40 1.79 -11.03
C TYR A 164 -18.91 1.21 -12.35
N LYS A 165 -20.00 1.76 -12.90
CA LYS A 165 -20.57 1.27 -14.17
C LYS A 165 -19.57 1.34 -15.34
N LEU A 166 -18.65 2.30 -15.30
CA LEU A 166 -17.62 2.49 -16.32
C LEU A 166 -16.38 1.62 -16.07
N ASN A 167 -16.07 1.34 -14.80
CA ASN A 167 -14.82 0.72 -14.39
C ASN A 167 -14.97 -0.78 -14.06
N LYS A 168 -16.19 -1.28 -13.80
CA LYS A 168 -16.42 -2.65 -13.31
C LYS A 168 -15.87 -3.75 -14.23
N ASP A 169 -15.84 -3.51 -15.53
CA ASP A 169 -15.41 -4.46 -16.54
C ASP A 169 -13.90 -4.36 -16.85
N ILE A 170 -13.18 -3.44 -16.20
CA ILE A 170 -11.72 -3.32 -16.37
C ILE A 170 -11.04 -4.48 -15.64
N PRO A 171 -10.16 -5.26 -16.32
CA PRO A 171 -9.42 -6.34 -15.68
C PRO A 171 -8.55 -5.85 -14.53
N LEU A 172 -8.55 -6.57 -13.40
CA LEU A 172 -7.75 -6.22 -12.23
C LEU A 172 -6.26 -6.09 -12.55
N TRP A 173 -5.72 -6.97 -13.41
CA TRP A 173 -4.32 -6.88 -13.81
C TRP A 173 -3.96 -5.52 -14.42
N GLN A 174 -4.89 -4.90 -15.17
CA GLN A 174 -4.68 -3.61 -15.81
C GLN A 174 -4.69 -2.46 -14.78
N LEU A 175 -5.59 -2.52 -13.81
CA LEU A 175 -5.66 -1.57 -12.70
C LEU A 175 -4.41 -1.65 -11.80
N LEU A 176 -3.96 -2.87 -11.51
CA LEU A 176 -2.74 -3.09 -10.72
C LEU A 176 -1.49 -2.63 -11.47
N ARG A 177 -1.45 -2.85 -12.79
CA ARG A 177 -0.38 -2.32 -13.63
C ARG A 177 -0.35 -0.79 -13.61
N ALA A 178 -1.51 -0.14 -13.63
CA ALA A 178 -1.63 1.32 -13.51
C ALA A 178 -1.13 1.82 -12.13
N SER A 179 -1.62 1.18 -11.06
CA SER A 179 -1.21 1.49 -9.68
C SER A 179 0.29 1.29 -9.43
N SER A 180 0.94 0.41 -10.19
CA SER A 180 2.37 0.07 -10.06
C SER A 180 3.25 0.71 -11.14
N ALA A 181 2.73 1.65 -11.94
CA ALA A 181 3.45 2.32 -13.01
C ALA A 181 4.34 3.45 -12.47
N ALA A 182 5.28 3.13 -11.57
CA ALA A 182 6.18 4.13 -10.99
C ALA A 182 7.04 4.80 -12.07
N PRO A 183 6.99 6.13 -12.20
CA PRO A 183 7.82 6.87 -13.16
C PRO A 183 9.31 6.54 -12.99
N SER A 184 10.06 6.52 -14.06
CA SER A 184 11.44 6.04 -14.17
C SER A 184 11.60 4.51 -14.12
N TYR A 185 10.69 3.76 -13.50
CA TYR A 185 10.75 2.29 -13.50
C TYR A 185 9.89 1.68 -14.60
N PHE A 186 8.71 2.21 -14.83
CA PHE A 186 7.76 1.71 -15.83
C PHE A 186 7.12 2.87 -16.61
N ILE A 187 6.71 2.59 -17.85
CA ILE A 187 5.92 3.54 -18.64
C ILE A 187 4.50 3.68 -18.06
N PRO A 188 3.81 4.82 -18.23
CA PRO A 188 2.42 4.98 -17.84
C PRO A 188 1.50 3.92 -18.44
N GLN A 189 0.46 3.52 -17.71
CA GLN A 189 -0.58 2.62 -18.20
C GLN A 189 -1.75 3.41 -18.77
N THR A 190 -2.10 3.14 -20.01
CA THR A 190 -3.29 3.71 -20.63
C THR A 190 -4.50 2.83 -20.36
N ILE A 191 -5.60 3.41 -19.87
CA ILE A 191 -6.86 2.72 -19.57
C ILE A 191 -8.03 3.48 -20.21
N ASN A 192 -8.92 2.76 -20.88
CA ASN A 192 -10.23 3.28 -21.26
C ASN A 192 -11.12 3.25 -20.01
N ILE A 193 -11.47 4.43 -19.50
CA ILE A 193 -12.27 4.61 -18.28
C ILE A 193 -13.76 4.79 -18.57
N GLY A 194 -14.19 4.50 -19.79
CA GLY A 194 -15.56 4.58 -20.24
C GLY A 194 -15.90 5.87 -21.02
N ASN A 195 -17.05 5.87 -21.69
CA ASN A 195 -17.55 6.99 -22.50
C ASN A 195 -16.57 7.47 -23.60
N GLY A 196 -15.68 6.59 -24.09
CA GLY A 196 -14.64 6.97 -25.05
C GLY A 196 -13.45 7.72 -24.45
N GLU A 197 -13.44 7.94 -23.13
CA GLU A 197 -12.37 8.64 -22.43
C GLU A 197 -11.22 7.66 -22.10
N VAL A 198 -10.00 8.07 -22.45
CA VAL A 198 -8.78 7.31 -22.18
C VAL A 198 -7.90 8.11 -21.24
N GLY A 199 -7.55 7.52 -20.09
CA GLY A 199 -6.66 8.13 -19.10
C GLY A 199 -5.27 7.53 -19.13
N ALA A 200 -4.24 8.34 -18.88
CA ALA A 200 -2.86 7.92 -18.65
C ALA A 200 -2.59 7.83 -17.15
N PHE A 201 -2.26 6.63 -16.66
CA PHE A 201 -2.08 6.36 -15.25
C PHE A 201 -0.63 6.04 -14.90
N VAL A 202 -0.20 6.58 -13.77
CA VAL A 202 1.07 6.27 -13.12
C VAL A 202 0.81 5.77 -11.70
N ASP A 203 1.86 5.27 -11.04
CA ASP A 203 1.80 4.77 -9.67
C ASP A 203 1.15 5.78 -8.72
N GLY A 204 0.22 5.30 -7.91
CA GLY A 204 -0.42 6.11 -6.89
C GLY A 204 0.56 6.68 -5.85
N GLY A 205 1.73 6.07 -5.72
CA GLY A 205 2.80 6.52 -4.83
C GLY A 205 3.39 7.87 -5.18
N VAL A 206 3.24 8.36 -6.42
CA VAL A 206 3.64 9.73 -6.79
C VAL A 206 2.59 10.78 -6.44
N SER A 207 1.59 10.41 -5.68
CA SER A 207 0.59 11.29 -5.08
C SER A 207 0.71 11.29 -3.55
N MET A 208 -0.18 12.04 -2.89
CA MET A 208 -0.30 12.00 -1.43
C MET A 208 -0.76 10.64 -0.86
N ALA A 209 -1.11 9.68 -1.71
CA ALA A 209 -1.71 8.40 -1.34
C ALA A 209 -0.74 7.21 -1.49
N ASN A 210 0.58 7.41 -1.36
CA ASN A 210 1.50 6.28 -1.21
C ASN A 210 1.15 5.45 0.05
N ASN A 211 0.84 6.13 1.15
CA ASN A 211 0.08 5.61 2.27
C ASN A 211 -1.39 6.00 2.05
N PRO A 212 -2.27 5.08 1.62
CA PRO A 212 -3.63 5.45 1.26
C PRO A 212 -4.60 5.57 2.44
N ALA A 213 -4.12 5.46 3.68
CA ALA A 213 -4.97 5.38 4.87
C ALA A 213 -5.95 6.56 5.00
N LEU A 214 -5.47 7.80 4.86
CA LEU A 214 -6.33 8.98 4.90
C LEU A 214 -7.32 9.00 3.74
N SER A 215 -6.88 8.62 2.54
CA SER A 215 -7.77 8.52 1.38
C SER A 215 -8.86 7.47 1.58
N LEU A 216 -8.52 6.31 2.16
CA LEU A 216 -9.52 5.26 2.45
C LEU A 216 -10.50 5.70 3.54
N PHE A 217 -10.05 6.42 4.57
CA PHE A 217 -10.93 7.03 5.55
C PHE A 217 -11.91 8.02 4.90
N MET A 218 -11.42 8.89 4.01
CA MET A 218 -12.26 9.83 3.26
C MET A 218 -13.27 9.08 2.36
N ILE A 219 -12.84 8.06 1.62
CA ILE A 219 -13.70 7.23 0.77
C ILE A 219 -14.79 6.54 1.60
N ALA A 220 -14.43 6.04 2.78
CA ALA A 220 -15.36 5.35 3.66
C ALA A 220 -16.41 6.28 4.29
N THR A 221 -16.11 7.57 4.47
CA THR A 221 -16.89 8.46 5.34
C THR A 221 -17.52 9.68 4.66
N LEU A 222 -17.02 10.09 3.48
CA LEU A 222 -17.56 11.25 2.77
C LEU A 222 -18.87 10.89 2.04
N LYS A 223 -19.84 11.79 2.07
CA LYS A 223 -21.15 11.64 1.39
C LYS A 223 -21.04 11.50 -0.14
N SER A 224 -19.95 11.96 -0.73
CA SER A 224 -19.68 11.82 -2.17
C SER A 224 -19.29 10.39 -2.59
N PHE A 225 -19.00 9.52 -1.62
CA PHE A 225 -18.70 8.11 -1.82
C PHE A 225 -19.83 7.23 -1.28
N PRO A 226 -20.02 6.03 -1.84
CA PRO A 226 -21.19 5.22 -1.54
C PRO A 226 -21.17 4.49 -0.19
N PHE A 227 -20.04 4.44 0.50
CA PHE A 227 -19.92 3.75 1.77
C PHE A 227 -20.62 4.52 2.90
N ASN A 228 -20.29 5.80 3.05
CA ASN A 228 -20.88 6.72 4.03
C ASN A 228 -20.98 6.14 5.45
N TRP A 229 -19.89 5.50 5.92
CA TRP A 229 -19.83 4.84 7.23
C TRP A 229 -19.80 5.83 8.38
N ILE A 230 -20.29 5.39 9.54
CA ILE A 230 -20.34 6.18 10.77
C ILE A 230 -18.92 6.46 11.27
N LYS A 231 -18.65 7.72 11.62
CA LYS A 231 -17.37 8.22 12.11
C LYS A 231 -17.40 8.28 13.63
N GLU A 232 -17.12 7.17 14.28
CA GLU A 232 -17.03 7.03 15.74
C GLU A 232 -15.95 5.99 16.09
N GLU A 233 -15.25 6.17 17.19
CA GLU A 233 -14.17 5.29 17.67
C GLU A 233 -14.58 3.80 17.66
N ASN A 234 -15.76 3.50 18.22
CA ASN A 234 -16.25 2.11 18.33
C ASN A 234 -16.97 1.59 17.08
N LYS A 235 -17.09 2.39 16.02
CA LYS A 235 -17.80 2.04 14.78
C LYS A 235 -16.90 1.95 13.57
N LEU A 236 -15.71 2.55 13.63
CA LEU A 236 -14.77 2.55 12.52
C LEU A 236 -13.35 2.29 13.00
N THR A 237 -12.75 1.21 12.50
CA THR A 237 -11.34 0.89 12.73
C THR A 237 -10.59 0.95 11.41
N LEU A 238 -9.46 1.64 11.38
CA LEU A 238 -8.55 1.71 10.24
C LEU A 238 -7.18 1.18 10.65
N ILE A 239 -6.77 0.08 10.01
CA ILE A 239 -5.46 -0.52 10.18
C ILE A 239 -4.61 -0.20 8.96
N SER A 240 -3.46 0.42 9.17
CA SER A 240 -2.53 0.81 8.11
C SER A 240 -1.19 0.10 8.28
N VAL A 241 -0.75 -0.59 7.24
CA VAL A 241 0.50 -1.36 7.25
C VAL A 241 1.46 -0.81 6.20
N GLY A 242 2.65 -0.43 6.65
CA GLY A 242 3.70 0.12 5.83
C GLY A 242 4.61 -0.92 5.18
N THR A 243 5.54 -0.40 4.38
CA THR A 243 6.59 -1.18 3.69
C THR A 243 7.99 -0.89 4.24
N GLY A 244 8.07 -0.35 5.45
CA GLY A 244 9.29 0.21 6.02
C GLY A 244 9.57 1.64 5.51
N TYR A 245 10.26 2.43 6.31
CA TYR A 245 10.66 3.79 5.97
C TYR A 245 12.13 4.03 6.29
N THR A 246 12.70 5.03 5.64
CA THR A 246 14.07 5.48 5.90
C THR A 246 14.05 6.79 6.66
N GLU A 247 14.81 6.85 7.72
CA GLU A 247 15.07 8.13 8.39
C GLU A 247 16.00 8.96 7.53
N TYR A 248 15.57 10.16 7.17
CA TYR A 248 16.40 11.08 6.39
C TYR A 248 17.43 11.72 7.33
N SER A 249 18.67 11.27 7.26
CA SER A 249 19.77 11.84 8.03
C SER A 249 20.95 12.12 7.11
N LYS A 250 21.10 13.36 6.67
CA LYS A 250 22.30 13.84 5.96
C LYS A 250 22.98 14.90 6.78
N GLN A 251 24.30 14.87 6.82
CA GLN A 251 25.07 15.96 7.45
C GLN A 251 24.84 17.28 6.71
N THR A 252 24.70 18.38 7.44
CA THR A 252 24.52 19.74 6.87
C THR A 252 25.53 20.07 5.78
N ARG A 253 26.79 19.66 5.97
CA ARG A 253 27.85 19.86 4.97
C ARG A 253 27.58 19.13 3.63
N GLN A 254 26.92 17.97 3.66
CA GLN A 254 26.55 17.25 2.44
C GLN A 254 25.39 17.92 1.72
N ILE A 255 24.44 18.45 2.46
CA ILE A 255 23.29 19.20 1.92
C ILE A 255 23.79 20.48 1.23
N ASN A 256 24.65 21.26 1.89
CA ASN A 256 25.17 22.53 1.35
C ASN A 256 26.04 22.34 0.09
N LYS A 257 26.55 21.14 -0.14
CA LYS A 257 27.33 20.79 -1.34
C LYS A 257 26.51 20.08 -2.42
N SER A 258 25.19 19.95 -2.23
CA SER A 258 24.34 19.24 -3.17
C SER A 258 24.13 20.04 -4.46
N TRP A 259 24.35 19.39 -5.61
CA TRP A 259 24.13 19.94 -6.94
C TRP A 259 22.66 19.87 -7.35
N LEU A 260 22.25 20.70 -8.30
CA LEU A 260 20.87 20.76 -8.82
C LEU A 260 20.29 19.37 -9.18
N LEU A 261 21.07 18.53 -9.85
CA LEU A 261 20.67 17.14 -10.20
C LEU A 261 20.45 16.25 -8.98
N SER A 262 21.20 16.46 -7.89
CA SER A 262 20.98 15.77 -6.63
C SER A 262 19.66 16.18 -5.98
N TRP A 263 19.33 17.47 -6.02
CA TRP A 263 18.04 17.98 -5.55
C TRP A 263 16.89 17.44 -6.39
N ALA A 264 16.97 17.50 -7.71
CA ALA A 264 15.95 16.97 -8.61
C ALA A 264 15.62 15.49 -8.34
N LYS A 265 16.61 14.69 -7.92
CA LYS A 265 16.44 13.29 -7.56
C LYS A 265 15.83 13.11 -6.17
N ASN A 266 16.16 13.96 -5.21
CA ASN A 266 15.76 13.78 -3.81
C ASN A 266 14.39 14.43 -3.50
N VAL A 267 14.03 15.53 -4.16
CA VAL A 267 12.77 16.26 -3.90
C VAL A 267 11.52 15.39 -4.00
N PRO A 268 11.35 14.52 -5.02
CA PRO A 268 10.17 13.62 -5.07
C PRO A 268 10.07 12.70 -3.86
N GLU A 269 11.20 12.15 -3.38
CA GLU A 269 11.23 11.27 -2.20
C GLU A 269 10.90 12.04 -0.93
N MET A 270 11.40 13.27 -0.78
CA MET A 270 11.07 14.16 0.35
C MET A 270 9.57 14.46 0.36
N LEU A 271 8.98 14.88 -0.77
CA LEU A 271 7.54 15.18 -0.86
C LEU A 271 6.66 13.96 -0.57
N MET A 272 7.06 12.77 -1.03
CA MET A 272 6.35 11.52 -0.69
C MET A 272 6.42 11.23 0.81
N GLN A 273 7.56 11.50 1.44
CA GLN A 273 7.75 11.33 2.88
C GLN A 273 6.90 12.34 3.67
N ASP A 274 6.92 13.61 3.28
CA ASP A 274 6.12 14.67 3.89
C ASP A 274 4.62 14.37 3.80
N ALA A 275 4.15 13.94 2.63
CA ALA A 275 2.75 13.51 2.45
C ALA A 275 2.38 12.32 3.35
N ASN A 276 3.30 11.37 3.54
CA ASN A 276 3.09 10.23 4.44
C ASN A 276 3.00 10.68 5.91
N TRP A 277 3.88 11.58 6.35
CA TRP A 277 3.85 12.12 7.71
C TRP A 277 2.59 12.96 7.95
N GLN A 278 2.23 13.82 7.00
CA GLN A 278 0.99 14.60 7.08
C GLN A 278 -0.26 13.71 7.18
N ASN A 279 -0.33 12.64 6.39
CA ASN A 279 -1.44 11.69 6.48
C ASN A 279 -1.52 11.02 7.86
N GLN A 280 -0.38 10.66 8.44
CA GLN A 280 -0.33 10.06 9.78
C GLN A 280 -0.68 11.08 10.86
N ALA A 281 -0.18 12.32 10.78
CA ALA A 281 -0.52 13.38 11.73
C ALA A 281 -2.04 13.65 11.74
N ILE A 282 -2.65 13.83 10.57
CA ILE A 282 -4.09 14.05 10.45
C ILE A 282 -4.87 12.87 11.02
N LEU A 283 -4.49 11.63 10.69
CA LEU A 283 -5.18 10.44 11.18
C LEU A 283 -5.03 10.26 12.68
N GLN A 284 -3.85 10.51 13.26
CA GLN A 284 -3.64 10.49 14.70
C GLN A 284 -4.52 11.54 15.39
N TRP A 285 -4.57 12.77 14.88
CA TRP A 285 -5.35 13.87 15.43
C TRP A 285 -6.87 13.63 15.36
N LEU A 286 -7.34 12.87 14.36
CA LEU A 286 -8.77 12.52 14.20
C LEU A 286 -9.20 11.29 15.01
N SER A 287 -8.26 10.51 15.55
CA SER A 287 -8.53 9.15 16.03
C SER A 287 -8.00 8.86 17.41
N LYS A 288 -8.51 7.79 18.04
CA LYS A 288 -7.74 7.08 19.06
C LYS A 288 -6.68 6.24 18.35
N SER A 289 -5.41 6.50 18.64
CA SER A 289 -4.28 5.85 17.98
C SER A 289 -3.28 5.29 19.00
N PRO A 290 -3.51 4.09 19.55
CA PRO A 290 -2.61 3.50 20.55
C PRO A 290 -1.23 3.16 19.96
N THR A 291 -1.12 3.06 18.64
CA THR A 291 0.13 2.82 17.89
C THR A 291 0.65 4.08 17.21
N ALA A 292 0.31 5.27 17.73
CA ALA A 292 0.76 6.55 17.18
C ALA A 292 2.28 6.59 17.07
N ALA A 293 2.77 6.77 15.85
CA ALA A 293 4.19 6.94 15.58
C ALA A 293 4.59 8.40 15.78
N HIS A 294 5.87 8.62 16.10
CA HIS A 294 6.48 9.94 16.12
C HIS A 294 6.41 10.57 14.71
N ILE A 295 5.89 11.79 14.63
CA ILE A 295 5.74 12.54 13.38
C ILE A 295 7.04 13.29 13.06
N ASP A 296 7.41 14.24 13.93
CA ASP A 296 8.65 15.01 13.84
C ASP A 296 9.12 15.47 15.25
N LEU A 297 10.15 16.31 15.29
CA LEU A 297 10.73 16.76 16.57
C LEU A 297 9.88 17.81 17.30
N GLU A 298 8.94 18.46 16.63
CA GLU A 298 8.08 19.49 17.21
C GLU A 298 6.74 18.92 17.65
N MET A 299 6.08 18.13 16.78
CA MET A 299 4.78 17.52 17.07
C MET A 299 4.90 16.25 17.91
N GLU A 300 6.07 15.59 17.91
CA GLU A 300 6.24 14.27 18.51
C GLU A 300 5.19 13.27 17.99
N ASN A 301 4.29 12.78 18.83
CA ASN A 301 3.12 11.99 18.43
C ASN A 301 1.86 12.61 18.99
N LEU A 302 0.73 12.38 18.31
CA LEU A 302 -0.58 12.93 18.70
C LEU A 302 -1.47 11.86 19.36
N LYS A 303 -0.88 10.94 20.15
CA LYS A 303 -1.61 9.82 20.75
C LYS A 303 -2.74 10.28 21.68
N ASP A 304 -2.50 11.34 22.42
CA ASP A 304 -3.42 11.89 23.42
C ASP A 304 -4.01 13.25 23.00
N GLU A 305 -3.84 13.63 21.71
CA GLU A 305 -4.31 14.87 21.12
C GLU A 305 -5.48 14.57 20.15
N PHE A 306 -6.61 15.26 20.31
CA PHE A 306 -7.80 15.05 19.49
C PHE A 306 -8.31 16.36 18.92
N LEU A 307 -8.64 16.36 17.60
CA LEU A 307 -9.27 17.50 16.93
C LEU A 307 -10.70 17.75 17.43
N PHE A 308 -11.41 16.70 17.81
CA PHE A 308 -12.79 16.73 18.30
C PHE A 308 -12.86 16.15 19.72
N GLU A 309 -13.90 16.48 20.46
CA GLU A 309 -14.13 15.93 21.81
C GLU A 309 -14.15 14.40 21.84
N LYS A 310 -14.56 13.77 20.74
CA LYS A 310 -14.56 12.32 20.59
C LYS A 310 -13.84 11.93 19.31
N PRO A 311 -12.98 10.91 19.37
CA PRO A 311 -12.32 10.36 18.19
C PRO A 311 -13.31 9.89 17.14
N LEU A 312 -12.99 10.10 15.88
CA LEU A 312 -13.82 9.69 14.74
C LEU A 312 -13.60 8.24 14.33
N LEU A 313 -12.50 7.62 14.77
CA LEU A 313 -12.15 6.24 14.46
C LEU A 313 -11.10 5.73 15.45
N ASN A 314 -10.88 4.42 15.46
CA ASN A 314 -9.69 3.78 16.01
C ASN A 314 -8.67 3.60 14.87
N TYR A 315 -7.46 4.15 15.01
CA TYR A 315 -6.40 4.10 14.00
C TYR A 315 -5.18 3.36 14.49
N LEU A 316 -4.81 2.28 13.78
CA LEU A 316 -3.63 1.48 14.06
C LEU A 316 -2.65 1.59 12.89
N ARG A 317 -1.44 2.04 13.16
CA ARG A 317 -0.35 2.11 12.17
C ARG A 317 0.77 1.17 12.54
N PHE A 318 1.10 0.24 11.65
CA PHE A 318 2.22 -0.68 11.77
C PHE A 318 3.25 -0.40 10.68
N ASN A 319 4.44 -0.01 11.08
CA ASN A 319 5.56 0.25 10.18
C ASN A 319 6.86 0.23 10.98
N ILE A 320 8.01 0.18 10.30
CA ILE A 320 9.31 0.17 10.97
C ILE A 320 10.35 0.97 10.19
N SER A 321 11.23 1.65 10.92
CA SER A 321 12.41 2.26 10.34
C SER A 321 13.39 1.17 9.85
N LEU A 322 13.87 1.33 8.63
CA LEU A 322 14.91 0.48 8.04
C LEU A 322 16.32 0.95 8.43
N SER A 323 16.47 1.80 9.46
CA SER A 323 17.76 2.22 9.98
C SER A 323 18.49 1.05 10.66
N GLU A 324 19.84 1.10 10.64
CA GLU A 324 20.68 0.10 11.30
C GLU A 324 20.31 -0.07 12.77
N SER A 325 20.07 1.04 13.48
CA SER A 325 19.72 1.05 14.89
C SER A 325 18.39 0.35 15.18
N SER A 326 17.36 0.63 14.38
CA SER A 326 16.03 0.02 14.53
C SER A 326 16.03 -1.47 14.20
N LEU A 327 16.70 -1.85 13.10
CA LEU A 327 16.74 -3.25 12.67
C LEU A 327 17.53 -4.16 13.60
N ASN A 328 18.58 -3.64 14.24
CA ASN A 328 19.37 -4.43 15.20
C ASN A 328 18.63 -4.70 16.52
N LYS A 329 17.54 -4.01 16.81
CA LYS A 329 16.64 -4.30 17.94
C LYS A 329 15.72 -5.49 17.71
N LEU A 330 15.55 -5.94 16.44
CA LEU A 330 14.61 -7.00 16.09
C LEU A 330 15.14 -8.43 16.28
N GLU A 331 16.40 -8.61 16.66
CA GLU A 331 17.01 -9.93 16.90
C GLU A 331 16.79 -10.92 15.73
N ILE A 332 17.00 -10.45 14.48
CA ILE A 332 16.80 -11.24 13.26
C ILE A 332 17.91 -12.28 12.98
N GLY A 333 18.71 -12.64 13.99
CA GLY A 333 19.75 -13.66 13.90
C GLY A 333 21.05 -13.22 13.20
N LYS A 334 21.12 -11.98 12.71
CA LYS A 334 22.35 -11.39 12.14
C LYS A 334 22.41 -9.90 12.43
N LYS A 335 23.62 -9.37 12.57
CA LYS A 335 23.87 -7.93 12.69
C LYS A 335 23.62 -7.24 11.34
N ILE A 336 22.73 -6.23 11.33
CA ILE A 336 22.50 -5.36 10.19
C ILE A 336 23.51 -4.23 10.21
N LEU A 337 24.21 -4.04 9.10
CA LEU A 337 25.14 -2.95 8.91
C LEU A 337 24.47 -1.81 8.12
N LYS A 338 25.06 -0.62 8.15
CA LYS A 338 24.58 0.55 7.38
C LYS A 338 24.40 0.25 5.89
N ARG A 339 25.31 -0.55 5.29
CA ARG A 339 25.18 -0.97 3.87
C ARG A 339 23.94 -1.85 3.62
N ASP A 340 23.57 -2.69 4.59
CA ASP A 340 22.39 -3.55 4.50
C ASP A 340 21.10 -2.70 4.60
N SER A 341 21.07 -1.74 5.52
CA SER A 341 20.00 -0.74 5.67
C SER A 341 19.77 0.02 4.35
N ILE A 342 20.84 0.55 3.74
CA ILE A 342 20.74 1.23 2.43
C ILE A 342 20.25 0.28 1.33
N SER A 343 20.66 -0.99 1.37
CA SER A 343 20.17 -2.00 0.42
C SER A 343 18.70 -2.31 0.61
N LEU A 344 18.23 -2.48 1.85
CA LEU A 344 16.85 -2.79 2.21
C LEU A 344 15.87 -1.65 1.84
N ALA A 345 16.33 -0.40 1.90
CA ALA A 345 15.58 0.77 1.49
C ALA A 345 15.22 0.80 0.00
N LYS A 346 16.00 0.10 -0.86
CA LYS A 346 15.79 0.09 -2.32
C LYS A 346 14.56 -0.74 -2.70
N MET A 347 13.55 -0.08 -3.27
CA MET A 347 12.29 -0.69 -3.69
C MET A 347 12.42 -1.72 -4.82
N THR A 348 13.55 -1.74 -5.54
CA THR A 348 13.79 -2.61 -6.70
C THR A 348 14.77 -3.76 -6.43
N ASN A 349 15.35 -3.84 -5.22
CA ASN A 349 16.32 -4.89 -4.89
C ASN A 349 15.63 -6.19 -4.46
N ALA A 350 15.27 -7.02 -5.44
CA ALA A 350 14.56 -8.28 -5.22
C ALA A 350 15.31 -9.28 -4.31
N LYS A 351 16.63 -9.16 -4.15
CA LYS A 351 17.43 -10.03 -3.27
C LYS A 351 17.03 -9.87 -1.79
N ASN A 352 16.51 -8.72 -1.44
CA ASN A 352 16.13 -8.39 -0.06
C ASN A 352 14.80 -9.00 0.41
N ARG A 353 13.98 -9.57 -0.48
CA ARG A 353 12.59 -9.97 -0.18
C ARG A 353 12.44 -10.88 1.02
N PHE A 354 13.32 -11.87 1.17
CA PHE A 354 13.26 -12.80 2.31
C PHE A 354 13.61 -12.11 3.64
N LEU A 355 14.65 -11.27 3.63
CA LEU A 355 15.04 -10.52 4.81
C LEU A 355 13.99 -9.47 5.19
N LEU A 356 13.38 -8.79 4.20
CA LEU A 356 12.28 -7.85 4.44
C LEU A 356 11.06 -8.53 5.06
N TYR A 357 10.71 -9.73 4.59
CA TYR A 357 9.64 -10.52 5.18
C TYR A 357 9.95 -10.88 6.65
N GLN A 358 11.14 -11.37 6.93
CA GLN A 358 11.59 -11.69 8.29
C GLN A 358 11.60 -10.46 9.22
N ILE A 359 12.02 -9.28 8.70
CA ILE A 359 11.93 -8.02 9.42
C ILE A 359 10.47 -7.70 9.75
N GLY A 360 9.56 -7.88 8.80
CA GLY A 360 8.13 -7.67 9.01
C GLY A 360 7.54 -8.59 10.08
N GLU A 361 7.90 -9.88 10.08
CA GLU A 361 7.48 -10.83 11.12
C GLU A 361 7.98 -10.40 12.51
N LYS A 362 9.26 -10.08 12.64
CA LYS A 362 9.84 -9.67 13.92
C LYS A 362 9.30 -8.31 14.42
N ALA A 363 9.09 -7.36 13.51
CA ALA A 363 8.47 -6.09 13.87
C ALA A 363 7.01 -6.29 14.31
N ALA A 364 6.28 -7.19 13.66
CA ALA A 364 4.92 -7.53 14.03
C ALA A 364 4.82 -8.17 15.42
N GLU A 365 5.76 -9.06 15.78
CA GLU A 365 5.86 -9.64 17.12
C GLU A 365 5.99 -8.57 18.21
N MET A 366 6.71 -7.47 17.94
CA MET A 366 6.92 -6.37 18.88
C MET A 366 5.76 -5.37 18.93
N GLN A 367 5.08 -5.13 17.82
CA GLN A 367 4.15 -4.00 17.67
C GLN A 367 2.68 -4.42 17.73
N ILE A 368 2.36 -5.66 17.40
CA ILE A 368 0.97 -6.11 17.29
C ILE A 368 0.56 -6.86 18.55
N LEU A 369 -0.39 -6.30 19.29
CA LEU A 369 -0.99 -6.90 20.46
C LEU A 369 -2.33 -7.56 20.11
N HIS A 370 -2.68 -8.66 20.79
CA HIS A 370 -3.96 -9.36 20.61
C HIS A 370 -5.18 -8.48 20.90
N GLU A 371 -5.05 -7.50 21.79
CA GLU A 371 -6.12 -6.59 22.17
C GLU A 371 -6.52 -5.58 21.10
N TYR A 372 -5.73 -5.44 20.04
CA TYR A 372 -6.04 -4.52 18.94
C TYR A 372 -7.12 -5.07 17.97
N PHE A 373 -7.44 -6.35 18.09
CA PHE A 373 -8.38 -7.06 17.20
C PHE A 373 -9.60 -7.68 17.97
#